data_0bdc6246cfef485fcfd7787e88355cac
#
_entry.id   0bdc6246cfef485fcfd7787e88355cac
#
_cell.length_a   1.000
_cell.length_b   1.000
_cell.length_c   1.000
_cell.angle_alpha   90.00
_cell.angle_beta   90.00
_cell.angle_gamma   90.00
#
_symmetry.space_group_name_H-M   'P 1'
#
loop_
_entity.id
_entity.type
_entity.pdbx_description
1 polymer ?
#
loop_
_entity_poly.entity_id
_entity_poly.type
_entity_poly.pdbx_seq_one_letter_code
_entity_poly.pdbx_strand_id
1 'polypeptide(L)'
;MADLPIECSACFPSCIIRADIEDSMNIQLILNLAAALAGCALLYLLQARHVSFTKRVFTGLGLGIALGAAFQALYGAGSPLVVQTNAYLDIVGEGYVRLLQMIIMPLIMVSIIQAILKLRDASSLGKISALTIGTLMATTAIAALIGILMAKLFGLTAVGMASSAAEAARGVYLQGKLGAAQEISLPSMILSFIPANPFLDMTGARKTSTIAVVLFSVFIGVSATGIAGKKPEVFESFSSFVHVAHVIVMRMVTLVLRLTPFGVFALIAGLTAGSSVQDILNLINFVLASYGALILMFCVHLALVAGVGLDPRRYVKKIFPVLAFAFSSRTSAGSIPMSVQTQTGRLGTPEGIANFAASFGSMMGQNGCAGIYPAMLAVMIAPTVGIDPFTTQFLLPLVAIVTVGSVGVAGVGGGATFAALIVLSAMNLPVALAGLLISIEPLIDMGRTALNVSGSITAGTVASRVLGQTDMRVFDSDAEVNLDSDEQVA
;
A
#
# COMPACT_ATOMS: atom_id res chain seq x y z
N MET A 1 0.73 -50.17 56.44
CA MET A 1 0.63 -49.12 57.47
C MET A 1 1.39 -47.91 56.91
N ALA A 2 0.84 -46.74 56.62
CA ALA A 2 -0.50 -46.23 56.71
C ALA A 2 -0.62 -45.17 55.57
N ASP A 3 -1.74 -45.20 54.90
CA ASP A 3 -2.19 -44.16 53.99
C ASP A 3 -2.40 -42.81 54.70
N LEU A 4 -2.03 -41.73 54.07
CA LEU A 4 -2.52 -40.38 54.40
C LEU A 4 -2.98 -39.70 53.12
N PRO A 5 -4.27 -39.31 53.02
CA PRO A 5 -4.77 -38.57 51.87
C PRO A 5 -4.37 -37.12 52.01
N ILE A 6 -3.71 -36.59 50.97
CA ILE A 6 -3.50 -35.13 50.79
C ILE A 6 -4.83 -34.54 50.30
N GLU A 7 -5.55 -33.89 51.19
CA GLU A 7 -6.72 -33.09 50.88
C GLU A 7 -6.33 -31.92 49.94
N CYS A 8 -6.83 -31.98 48.74
CA CYS A 8 -6.76 -30.91 47.73
C CYS A 8 -7.87 -29.89 48.00
N SER A 9 -7.71 -29.09 49.04
CA SER A 9 -8.71 -28.09 49.49
C SER A 9 -8.44 -26.65 49.02
N ALA A 10 -7.37 -26.41 48.23
CA ALA A 10 -6.96 -25.06 47.83
C ALA A 10 -7.26 -24.71 46.34
N CYS A 11 -7.89 -25.60 45.55
CA CYS A 11 -8.12 -25.37 44.12
C CYS A 11 -9.52 -24.81 43.74
N PHE A 12 -10.45 -24.70 44.66
CA PHE A 12 -11.83 -24.30 44.33
C PHE A 12 -12.06 -22.80 44.06
N PRO A 13 -11.40 -21.82 44.72
CA PRO A 13 -11.66 -20.40 44.41
C PRO A 13 -11.08 -19.93 43.07
N SER A 14 -9.93 -20.49 42.67
CA SER A 14 -9.25 -20.05 41.44
C SER A 14 -9.94 -20.56 40.16
N CYS A 15 -10.69 -21.66 40.23
CA CYS A 15 -11.42 -22.22 39.10
C CYS A 15 -12.71 -21.46 38.81
N ILE A 16 -13.44 -21.04 39.86
CA ILE A 16 -14.69 -20.26 39.76
C ILE A 16 -14.38 -18.85 39.25
N ILE A 17 -13.33 -18.19 39.77
CA ILE A 17 -12.93 -16.86 39.32
C ILE A 17 -12.48 -16.91 37.83
N ARG A 18 -11.82 -17.99 37.39
CA ARG A 18 -11.42 -18.15 36.01
C ARG A 18 -12.59 -18.37 35.08
N ALA A 19 -13.59 -19.14 35.47
CA ALA A 19 -14.83 -19.37 34.72
C ALA A 19 -15.64 -18.06 34.57
N ASP A 20 -15.80 -17.29 35.66
CA ASP A 20 -16.51 -16.01 35.63
C ASP A 20 -15.79 -14.95 34.74
N ILE A 21 -14.46 -14.96 34.69
CA ILE A 21 -13.67 -14.08 33.82
C ILE A 21 -13.80 -14.51 32.36
N GLU A 22 -13.75 -15.80 32.07
CA GLU A 22 -13.93 -16.33 30.71
C GLU A 22 -15.35 -16.07 30.18
N ASP A 23 -16.38 -16.24 31.00
CA ASP A 23 -17.76 -15.97 30.63
C ASP A 23 -18.01 -14.46 30.41
N SER A 24 -17.48 -13.60 31.27
CA SER A 24 -17.59 -12.13 31.10
C SER A 24 -16.86 -11.65 29.83
N MET A 25 -15.71 -12.22 29.53
CA MET A 25 -14.94 -11.91 28.33
C MET A 25 -15.66 -12.37 27.05
N ASN A 26 -16.33 -13.53 27.09
CA ASN A 26 -17.14 -14.03 25.99
C ASN A 26 -18.36 -13.14 25.72
N ILE A 27 -19.04 -12.63 26.74
CA ILE A 27 -20.17 -11.69 26.59
C ILE A 27 -19.71 -10.38 25.96
N GLN A 28 -18.61 -9.82 26.42
CA GLN A 28 -18.05 -8.58 25.89
C GLN A 28 -17.60 -8.74 24.43
N LEU A 29 -17.00 -9.88 24.09
CA LEU A 29 -16.64 -10.21 22.69
C LEU A 29 -17.89 -10.25 21.81
N ILE A 30 -18.98 -10.90 22.26
CA ILE A 30 -20.24 -10.96 21.53
C ILE A 30 -20.82 -9.56 21.32
N LEU A 31 -20.77 -8.69 22.33
CA LEU A 31 -21.24 -7.29 22.21
C LEU A 31 -20.39 -6.49 21.21
N ASN A 32 -19.08 -6.66 21.22
CA ASN A 32 -18.17 -6.01 20.27
C ASN A 32 -18.46 -6.46 18.83
N LEU A 33 -18.65 -7.77 18.63
CA LEU A 33 -19.02 -8.33 17.33
C LEU A 33 -20.39 -7.87 16.87
N ALA A 34 -21.37 -7.77 17.79
CA ALA A 34 -22.69 -7.22 17.48
C ALA A 34 -22.61 -5.75 17.03
N ALA A 35 -21.78 -4.93 17.70
CA ALA A 35 -21.53 -3.55 17.29
C ALA A 35 -20.86 -3.47 15.90
N ALA A 36 -19.88 -4.33 15.61
CA ALA A 36 -19.25 -4.43 14.30
C ALA A 36 -20.25 -4.86 13.21
N LEU A 37 -21.09 -5.85 13.50
CA LEU A 37 -22.16 -6.30 12.59
C LEU A 37 -23.20 -5.19 12.35
N ALA A 38 -23.54 -4.40 13.36
CA ALA A 38 -24.44 -3.25 13.20
C ALA A 38 -23.82 -2.19 12.26
N GLY A 39 -22.51 -1.93 12.36
CA GLY A 39 -21.78 -1.08 11.41
C GLY A 39 -21.83 -1.62 9.98
N CYS A 40 -21.61 -2.91 9.79
CA CYS A 40 -21.74 -3.57 8.49
C CYS A 40 -23.18 -3.51 7.96
N ALA A 41 -24.19 -3.73 8.82
CA ALA A 41 -25.60 -3.65 8.44
C ALA A 41 -25.97 -2.23 7.97
N LEU A 42 -25.47 -1.19 8.66
CA LEU A 42 -25.68 0.20 8.25
C LEU A 42 -25.06 0.47 6.86
N LEU A 43 -23.84 0.01 6.60
CA LEU A 43 -23.20 0.14 5.29
C LEU A 43 -23.96 -0.60 4.20
N TYR A 44 -24.51 -1.77 4.52
CA TYR A 44 -25.38 -2.53 3.61
C TYR A 44 -26.69 -1.78 3.31
N LEU A 45 -27.33 -1.18 4.32
CA LEU A 45 -28.51 -0.35 4.12
C LEU A 45 -28.23 0.88 3.24
N LEU A 46 -27.07 1.52 3.40
CA LEU A 46 -26.65 2.61 2.52
C LEU A 46 -26.44 2.12 1.08
N GLN A 47 -25.93 0.91 0.91
CA GLN A 47 -25.79 0.28 -0.41
C GLN A 47 -27.15 -0.03 -1.02
N ALA A 48 -28.07 -0.60 -0.26
CA ALA A 48 -29.43 -0.91 -0.70
C ALA A 48 -30.24 0.37 -1.06
N ARG A 49 -29.90 1.51 -0.45
CA ARG A 49 -30.47 2.84 -0.77
C ARG A 49 -29.74 3.56 -1.90
N HIS A 50 -28.87 2.88 -2.65
CA HIS A 50 -28.09 3.45 -3.77
C HIS A 50 -27.32 4.72 -3.41
N VAL A 51 -26.83 4.84 -2.17
CA VAL A 51 -25.93 5.93 -1.77
C VAL A 51 -24.61 5.79 -2.53
N SER A 52 -24.06 6.89 -3.05
CA SER A 52 -22.85 6.86 -3.89
C SER A 52 -21.69 6.13 -3.20
N PHE A 53 -20.88 5.42 -3.99
CA PHE A 53 -19.76 4.60 -3.52
C PHE A 53 -18.82 5.39 -2.60
N THR A 54 -18.42 6.60 -3.02
CA THR A 54 -17.55 7.50 -2.24
C THR A 54 -18.12 7.78 -0.84
N LYS A 55 -19.40 8.13 -0.73
CA LYS A 55 -20.05 8.39 0.56
C LYS A 55 -20.02 7.15 1.44
N ARG A 56 -20.30 5.95 0.89
CA ARG A 56 -20.25 4.68 1.63
C ARG A 56 -18.84 4.38 2.16
N VAL A 57 -17.78 4.61 1.36
CA VAL A 57 -16.39 4.42 1.79
C VAL A 57 -16.04 5.36 2.96
N PHE A 58 -16.41 6.66 2.85
CA PHE A 58 -16.18 7.61 3.96
C PHE A 58 -17.00 7.30 5.20
N THR A 59 -18.24 6.84 5.03
CA THR A 59 -19.05 6.38 6.17
C THR A 59 -18.38 5.18 6.84
N GLY A 60 -17.90 4.22 6.06
CA GLY A 60 -17.14 3.07 6.58
C GLY A 60 -15.88 3.50 7.34
N LEU A 61 -15.12 4.45 6.78
CA LEU A 61 -13.95 5.01 7.44
C LEU A 61 -14.31 5.68 8.78
N GLY A 62 -15.31 6.57 8.80
CA GLY A 62 -15.75 7.25 10.01
C GLY A 62 -16.29 6.32 11.09
N LEU A 63 -17.13 5.34 10.71
CA LEU A 63 -17.64 4.32 11.62
C LEU A 63 -16.51 3.44 12.16
N GLY A 64 -15.52 3.08 11.35
CA GLY A 64 -14.38 2.29 11.76
C GLY A 64 -13.52 3.01 12.82
N ILE A 65 -13.22 4.30 12.60
CA ILE A 65 -12.52 5.14 13.57
C ILE A 65 -13.32 5.21 14.88
N ALA A 66 -14.62 5.49 14.82
CA ALA A 66 -15.46 5.63 16.01
C ALA A 66 -15.52 4.32 16.80
N LEU A 67 -15.71 3.18 16.13
CA LEU A 67 -15.77 1.86 16.77
C LEU A 67 -14.42 1.48 17.38
N GLY A 68 -13.33 1.65 16.65
CA GLY A 68 -11.98 1.34 17.14
C GLY A 68 -11.59 2.22 18.33
N ALA A 69 -11.90 3.52 18.29
CA ALA A 69 -11.68 4.43 19.42
C ALA A 69 -12.53 4.05 20.64
N ALA A 70 -13.77 3.61 20.44
CA ALA A 70 -14.60 3.10 21.52
C ALA A 70 -14.00 1.85 22.16
N PHE A 71 -13.52 0.88 21.37
CA PHE A 71 -12.85 -0.32 21.91
C PHE A 71 -11.56 0.03 22.66
N GLN A 72 -10.77 0.96 22.14
CA GLN A 72 -9.56 1.44 22.81
C GLN A 72 -9.89 2.13 24.13
N ALA A 73 -10.91 3.00 24.18
CA ALA A 73 -11.31 3.71 25.37
C ALA A 73 -11.89 2.79 26.45
N LEU A 74 -12.62 1.74 26.05
CA LEU A 74 -13.27 0.81 26.99
C LEU A 74 -12.30 -0.24 27.55
N TYR A 75 -11.39 -0.75 26.71
CA TYR A 75 -10.59 -1.93 27.05
C TYR A 75 -9.08 -1.69 27.04
N GLY A 76 -8.60 -0.62 26.40
CA GLY A 76 -7.19 -0.36 26.16
C GLY A 76 -6.61 -1.12 24.96
N ALA A 77 -5.62 -0.52 24.29
CA ALA A 77 -5.06 -1.02 23.02
C ALA A 77 -4.45 -2.43 23.09
N GLY A 78 -3.85 -2.82 24.21
CA GLY A 78 -3.21 -4.14 24.41
C GLY A 78 -4.10 -5.20 25.05
N SER A 79 -5.39 -4.94 25.24
CA SER A 79 -6.31 -5.86 25.89
C SER A 79 -6.49 -7.16 25.09
N PRO A 80 -6.46 -8.35 25.74
CA PRO A 80 -6.76 -9.62 25.07
C PRO A 80 -8.10 -9.61 24.33
N LEU A 81 -9.09 -8.91 24.87
CA LEU A 81 -10.40 -8.76 24.25
C LEU A 81 -10.35 -7.95 22.95
N VAL A 82 -9.55 -6.87 22.89
CA VAL A 82 -9.33 -6.10 21.65
C VAL A 82 -8.61 -6.96 20.62
N VAL A 83 -7.59 -7.71 21.03
CA VAL A 83 -6.86 -8.61 20.12
C VAL A 83 -7.80 -9.68 19.54
N GLN A 84 -8.65 -10.29 20.36
CA GLN A 84 -9.65 -11.25 19.90
C GLN A 84 -10.70 -10.60 19.00
N THR A 85 -11.23 -9.44 19.37
CA THR A 85 -12.19 -8.70 18.53
C THR A 85 -11.58 -8.36 17.17
N ASN A 86 -10.33 -7.90 17.14
CA ASN A 86 -9.62 -7.58 15.88
C ASN A 86 -9.43 -8.82 15.01
N ALA A 87 -9.14 -10.00 15.59
CA ALA A 87 -9.02 -11.23 14.80
C ALA A 87 -10.31 -11.58 14.03
N TYR A 88 -11.50 -11.24 14.56
CA TYR A 88 -12.76 -11.39 13.84
C TYR A 88 -13.00 -10.27 12.82
N LEU A 89 -12.63 -9.03 13.14
CA LEU A 89 -12.68 -7.92 12.18
C LEU A 89 -11.77 -8.18 10.98
N ASP A 90 -10.62 -8.81 11.19
CA ASP A 90 -9.66 -9.19 10.14
C ASP A 90 -10.25 -10.19 9.14
N ILE A 91 -11.27 -10.97 9.51
CA ILE A 91 -11.99 -11.81 8.54
C ILE A 91 -12.59 -10.94 7.43
N VAL A 92 -13.13 -9.78 7.77
CA VAL A 92 -13.71 -8.84 6.81
C VAL A 92 -12.62 -7.96 6.19
N GLY A 93 -11.74 -7.36 7.01
CA GLY A 93 -10.72 -6.43 6.58
C GLY A 93 -9.61 -7.09 5.77
N GLU A 94 -8.90 -8.04 6.36
CA GLU A 94 -7.83 -8.81 5.72
C GLU A 94 -8.39 -9.69 4.60
N GLY A 95 -9.60 -10.29 4.80
CA GLY A 95 -10.29 -11.06 3.78
C GLY A 95 -10.54 -10.23 2.52
N TYR A 96 -10.99 -8.98 2.66
CA TYR A 96 -11.14 -8.05 1.54
C TYR A 96 -9.80 -7.76 0.84
N VAL A 97 -8.73 -7.50 1.60
CA VAL A 97 -7.39 -7.28 1.02
C VAL A 97 -6.90 -8.51 0.25
N ARG A 98 -7.13 -9.72 0.76
CA ARG A 98 -6.78 -10.98 0.07
C ARG A 98 -7.56 -11.16 -1.23
N LEU A 99 -8.84 -10.80 -1.25
CA LEU A 99 -9.64 -10.81 -2.49
C LEU A 99 -9.07 -9.84 -3.53
N LEU A 100 -8.63 -8.65 -3.13
CA LEU A 100 -7.93 -7.73 -4.04
C LEU A 100 -6.62 -8.31 -4.54
N GLN A 101 -5.79 -8.88 -3.64
CA GLN A 101 -4.50 -9.48 -3.99
C GLN A 101 -4.67 -10.65 -4.98
N MET A 102 -5.72 -11.45 -4.84
CA MET A 102 -6.04 -12.55 -5.76
C MET A 102 -6.19 -12.09 -7.21
N ILE A 103 -6.70 -10.87 -7.42
CA ILE A 103 -6.96 -10.32 -8.76
C ILE A 103 -5.71 -9.70 -9.38
N ILE A 104 -4.71 -9.29 -8.59
CA ILE A 104 -3.56 -8.50 -9.06
C ILE A 104 -2.84 -9.19 -10.22
N MET A 105 -2.43 -10.43 -10.05
CA MET A 105 -1.63 -11.14 -11.07
C MET A 105 -2.41 -11.41 -12.36
N PRO A 106 -3.65 -11.94 -12.32
CA PRO A 106 -4.48 -12.06 -13.52
C PRO A 106 -4.73 -10.71 -14.21
N LEU A 107 -5.06 -9.66 -13.45
CA LEU A 107 -5.34 -8.32 -13.99
C LEU A 107 -4.13 -7.76 -14.74
N ILE A 108 -2.95 -7.77 -14.12
CA ILE A 108 -1.71 -7.29 -14.72
C ILE A 108 -1.43 -8.05 -16.02
N MET A 109 -1.51 -9.36 -15.99
CA MET A 109 -1.20 -10.20 -17.15
C MET A 109 -2.12 -9.90 -18.33
N VAL A 110 -3.44 -9.98 -18.15
CA VAL A 110 -4.38 -9.80 -19.27
C VAL A 110 -4.39 -8.37 -19.79
N SER A 111 -4.28 -7.37 -18.89
CA SER A 111 -4.31 -5.96 -19.26
C SER A 111 -3.06 -5.52 -20.01
N ILE A 112 -1.87 -5.96 -19.60
CA ILE A 112 -0.62 -5.63 -20.30
C ILE A 112 -0.58 -6.31 -21.66
N ILE A 113 -0.92 -7.61 -21.74
CA ILE A 113 -0.99 -8.30 -23.02
C ILE A 113 -1.96 -7.58 -23.96
N GLN A 114 -3.19 -7.28 -23.50
CA GLN A 114 -4.19 -6.59 -24.30
C GLN A 114 -3.73 -5.20 -24.74
N ALA A 115 -3.07 -4.45 -23.84
CA ALA A 115 -2.53 -3.14 -24.18
C ALA A 115 -1.52 -3.22 -25.33
N ILE A 116 -0.60 -4.20 -25.29
CA ILE A 116 0.41 -4.39 -26.32
C ILE A 116 -0.21 -4.84 -27.65
N LEU A 117 -1.21 -5.73 -27.60
CA LEU A 117 -1.93 -6.16 -28.80
C LEU A 117 -2.66 -4.98 -29.52
N LYS A 118 -3.11 -3.98 -28.74
CA LYS A 118 -3.70 -2.74 -29.27
C LYS A 118 -2.65 -1.76 -29.80
N LEU A 119 -1.41 -1.81 -29.26
CA LEU A 119 -0.30 -0.97 -29.69
C LEU A 119 0.35 -1.61 -30.93
N ARG A 120 -0.03 -1.19 -32.12
CA ARG A 120 0.58 -1.67 -33.38
C ARG A 120 2.06 -1.28 -33.53
N ASP A 121 2.58 -0.39 -32.67
CA ASP A 121 3.94 0.14 -32.77
C ASP A 121 4.70 -0.09 -31.44
N ALA A 122 5.71 -0.95 -31.47
CA ALA A 122 6.58 -1.28 -30.32
C ALA A 122 7.36 -0.05 -29.79
N SER A 123 7.52 1.00 -30.60
CA SER A 123 8.20 2.24 -30.18
C SER A 123 7.42 2.99 -29.09
N SER A 124 6.10 2.88 -29.07
CA SER A 124 5.23 3.53 -28.08
C SER A 124 5.40 2.95 -26.67
N LEU A 125 5.62 1.64 -26.54
CA LEU A 125 5.82 0.97 -25.25
C LEU A 125 7.09 1.45 -24.55
N GLY A 126 8.17 1.66 -25.30
CA GLY A 126 9.42 2.21 -24.75
C GLY A 126 9.25 3.61 -24.17
N LYS A 127 8.49 4.48 -24.85
CA LYS A 127 8.20 5.84 -24.37
C LYS A 127 7.32 5.84 -23.13
N ILE A 128 6.28 5.00 -23.10
CA ILE A 128 5.40 4.83 -21.92
C ILE A 128 6.23 4.40 -20.69
N SER A 129 7.06 3.36 -20.88
CA SER A 129 7.90 2.84 -19.80
C SER A 129 8.90 3.89 -19.31
N ALA A 130 9.60 4.57 -20.21
CA ALA A 130 10.58 5.59 -19.88
C ALA A 130 9.95 6.78 -19.12
N LEU A 131 8.79 7.27 -19.58
CA LEU A 131 8.09 8.37 -18.91
C LEU A 131 7.54 7.96 -17.55
N THR A 132 6.91 6.79 -17.44
CA THR A 132 6.33 6.34 -16.17
C THR A 132 7.40 6.03 -15.14
N ILE A 133 8.41 5.22 -15.48
CA ILE A 133 9.52 4.89 -14.57
C ILE A 133 10.33 6.13 -14.25
N GLY A 134 10.63 6.97 -15.25
CA GLY A 134 11.35 8.23 -15.04
C GLY A 134 10.62 9.16 -14.08
N THR A 135 9.29 9.29 -14.20
CA THR A 135 8.48 10.07 -13.26
C THR A 135 8.50 9.48 -11.86
N LEU A 136 8.35 8.15 -11.71
CA LEU A 136 8.41 7.47 -10.42
C LEU A 136 9.77 7.66 -9.73
N MET A 137 10.88 7.51 -10.47
CA MET A 137 12.23 7.70 -9.93
C MET A 137 12.50 9.17 -9.57
N ALA A 138 12.15 10.10 -10.44
CA ALA A 138 12.32 11.54 -10.19
C ALA A 138 11.51 11.98 -8.95
N THR A 139 10.26 11.55 -8.85
CA THR A 139 9.41 11.88 -7.68
C THR A 139 9.94 11.25 -6.40
N THR A 140 10.58 10.07 -6.46
CA THR A 140 11.21 9.46 -5.28
C THR A 140 12.46 10.22 -4.83
N ALA A 141 13.28 10.71 -5.76
CA ALA A 141 14.39 11.58 -5.42
C ALA A 141 13.93 12.87 -4.75
N ILE A 142 12.87 13.51 -5.29
CA ILE A 142 12.24 14.69 -4.67
C ILE A 142 11.68 14.34 -3.29
N ALA A 143 11.04 13.18 -3.13
CA ALA A 143 10.51 12.72 -1.86
C ALA A 143 11.61 12.52 -0.81
N ALA A 144 12.77 12.00 -1.19
CA ALA A 144 13.93 11.91 -0.31
C ALA A 144 14.42 13.29 0.15
N LEU A 145 14.53 14.25 -0.78
CA LEU A 145 14.90 15.64 -0.43
C LEU A 145 13.88 16.31 0.52
N ILE A 146 12.59 16.06 0.30
CA ILE A 146 11.52 16.54 1.20
C ILE A 146 11.65 15.88 2.57
N GLY A 147 11.92 14.58 2.64
CA GLY A 147 12.15 13.88 3.90
C GLY A 147 13.33 14.46 4.68
N ILE A 148 14.46 14.72 4.01
CA ILE A 148 15.64 15.39 4.59
C ILE A 148 15.28 16.78 5.10
N LEU A 149 14.57 17.57 4.30
CA LEU A 149 14.14 18.93 4.66
C LEU A 149 13.27 18.94 5.92
N MET A 150 12.28 18.05 5.97
CA MET A 150 11.37 17.97 7.12
C MET A 150 12.06 17.42 8.36
N ALA A 151 12.98 16.46 8.23
CA ALA A 151 13.80 16.01 9.35
C ALA A 151 14.65 17.16 9.93
N LYS A 152 15.19 18.04 9.07
CA LYS A 152 15.92 19.24 9.49
C LYS A 152 15.01 20.26 10.17
N LEU A 153 13.87 20.59 9.56
CA LEU A 153 12.94 21.60 10.08
C LEU A 153 12.38 21.24 11.47
N PHE A 154 12.12 19.97 11.69
CA PHE A 154 11.60 19.48 12.97
C PHE A 154 12.71 19.05 13.96
N GLY A 155 13.98 19.20 13.58
CA GLY A 155 15.12 18.86 14.44
C GLY A 155 15.12 17.38 14.87
N LEU A 156 14.72 16.47 13.98
CA LEU A 156 14.63 15.06 14.32
C LEU A 156 16.00 14.45 14.61
N THR A 157 16.13 13.83 15.77
CA THR A 157 17.34 13.11 16.19
C THR A 157 16.99 11.89 17.02
N ALA A 158 17.75 10.83 16.85
CA ALA A 158 17.67 9.63 17.68
C ALA A 158 18.66 9.66 18.87
N VAL A 159 19.44 10.73 19.00
CA VAL A 159 20.39 10.89 20.11
C VAL A 159 19.63 11.00 21.43
N GLY A 160 19.96 10.12 22.39
CA GLY A 160 19.35 10.10 23.70
C GLY A 160 17.98 9.41 23.76
N MET A 161 17.46 8.87 22.67
CA MET A 161 16.24 8.07 22.69
C MET A 161 16.55 6.68 23.25
N ALA A 162 15.91 6.34 24.38
CA ALA A 162 15.96 5.00 24.92
C ALA A 162 14.97 4.10 24.17
N SER A 163 15.42 2.95 23.68
CA SER A 163 14.52 1.96 23.13
C SER A 163 13.74 1.25 24.22
N SER A 164 12.43 1.06 24.03
CA SER A 164 11.66 0.14 24.88
C SER A 164 12.15 -1.30 24.68
N ALA A 165 11.87 -2.19 25.64
CA ALA A 165 12.25 -3.61 25.52
C ALA A 165 11.64 -4.25 24.24
N ALA A 166 10.43 -3.84 23.85
CA ALA A 166 9.76 -4.30 22.63
C ALA A 166 10.46 -3.77 21.35
N GLU A 167 10.91 -2.52 21.35
CA GLU A 167 11.65 -1.90 20.25
C GLU A 167 13.05 -2.49 20.13
N ALA A 168 13.74 -2.77 21.25
CA ALA A 168 15.02 -3.45 21.24
C ALA A 168 14.90 -4.89 20.69
N ALA A 169 13.90 -5.67 21.12
CA ALA A 169 13.64 -7.01 20.61
C ALA A 169 13.31 -6.98 19.10
N ARG A 170 12.57 -5.97 18.65
CA ARG A 170 12.28 -5.77 17.23
C ARG A 170 13.51 -5.34 16.44
N GLY A 171 14.38 -4.53 17.03
CA GLY A 171 15.69 -4.19 16.44
C GLY A 171 16.55 -5.42 16.16
N VAL A 172 16.62 -6.36 17.12
CA VAL A 172 17.31 -7.65 16.96
C VAL A 172 16.65 -8.49 15.85
N TYR A 173 15.33 -8.55 15.80
CA TYR A 173 14.59 -9.23 14.72
C TYR A 173 14.87 -8.62 13.34
N LEU A 174 14.97 -7.28 13.26
CA LEU A 174 15.30 -6.57 12.02
C LEU A 174 16.74 -6.86 11.58
N GLN A 175 17.71 -6.93 12.51
CA GLN A 175 19.09 -7.35 12.21
C GLN A 175 19.13 -8.77 11.63
N GLY A 176 18.34 -9.71 12.14
CA GLY A 176 18.21 -11.05 11.57
C GLY A 176 17.68 -11.05 10.14
N LYS A 177 16.74 -10.14 9.83
CA LYS A 177 16.25 -9.95 8.44
C LYS A 177 17.25 -9.29 7.50
N LEU A 178 18.23 -8.57 8.02
CA LEU A 178 19.31 -7.97 7.25
C LEU A 178 20.21 -9.01 6.58
N GLY A 179 20.48 -10.13 7.24
CA GLY A 179 21.23 -11.23 6.63
C GLY A 179 20.62 -11.69 5.31
N ALA A 180 19.29 -11.69 5.22
CA ALA A 180 18.55 -11.99 3.99
C ALA A 180 18.47 -10.82 3.00
N ALA A 181 18.77 -9.58 3.44
CA ALA A 181 18.75 -8.38 2.58
C ALA A 181 20.15 -8.00 2.05
N GLN A 182 21.20 -8.34 2.77
CA GLN A 182 22.60 -8.07 2.37
C GLN A 182 23.06 -8.88 1.15
N GLU A 183 22.35 -9.95 0.78
CA GLU A 183 22.60 -10.70 -0.46
C GLU A 183 22.05 -10.01 -1.72
N ILE A 184 21.33 -8.89 -1.58
CA ILE A 184 20.73 -8.20 -2.71
C ILE A 184 21.70 -7.13 -3.25
N SER A 185 22.63 -7.54 -4.07
CA SER A 185 23.40 -6.60 -4.90
C SER A 185 22.50 -5.99 -5.98
N LEU A 186 22.82 -4.78 -6.45
CA LEU A 186 22.06 -4.14 -7.55
C LEU A 186 21.90 -5.08 -8.78
N PRO A 187 22.96 -5.80 -9.24
CA PRO A 187 22.80 -6.79 -10.30
C PRO A 187 21.85 -7.92 -9.97
N SER A 188 21.90 -8.48 -8.75
CA SER A 188 20.97 -9.56 -8.35
C SER A 188 19.54 -9.07 -8.25
N MET A 189 19.31 -7.80 -7.85
CA MET A 189 18.00 -7.18 -7.84
C MET A 189 17.42 -7.04 -9.26
N ILE A 190 18.21 -6.54 -10.20
CA ILE A 190 17.80 -6.44 -11.62
C ILE A 190 17.49 -7.83 -12.20
N LEU A 191 18.36 -8.83 -11.93
CA LEU A 191 18.14 -10.20 -12.36
C LEU A 191 16.86 -10.80 -11.75
N SER A 192 16.50 -10.42 -10.53
CA SER A 192 15.28 -10.91 -9.86
C SER A 192 13.98 -10.46 -10.55
N PHE A 193 14.02 -9.44 -11.41
CA PHE A 193 12.87 -9.01 -12.22
C PHE A 193 12.59 -9.96 -13.39
N ILE A 194 13.59 -10.73 -13.82
CA ILE A 194 13.45 -11.67 -14.91
C ILE A 194 12.83 -12.97 -14.37
N PRO A 195 11.66 -13.40 -14.87
CA PRO A 195 11.01 -14.60 -14.40
C PRO A 195 11.75 -15.85 -14.87
N ALA A 196 12.41 -16.57 -13.96
CA ALA A 196 12.93 -17.91 -14.27
C ALA A 196 11.79 -18.95 -14.41
N ASN A 197 10.71 -18.74 -13.65
CA ASN A 197 9.47 -19.52 -13.74
C ASN A 197 8.27 -18.57 -13.60
N PRO A 198 7.60 -18.21 -14.71
CA PRO A 198 6.48 -17.27 -14.68
C PRO A 198 5.28 -17.79 -13.88
N PHE A 199 5.08 -19.11 -13.79
CA PHE A 199 3.99 -19.67 -12.99
C PHE A 199 4.24 -19.48 -11.48
N LEU A 200 5.49 -19.61 -11.03
CA LEU A 200 5.86 -19.29 -9.66
C LEU A 200 5.63 -17.80 -9.37
N ASP A 201 5.93 -16.93 -10.33
CA ASP A 201 5.69 -15.50 -10.16
C ASP A 201 4.20 -15.14 -10.14
N MET A 202 3.38 -15.87 -10.89
CA MET A 202 1.93 -15.70 -10.82
C MET A 202 1.34 -16.05 -9.45
N THR A 203 2.01 -16.85 -8.62
CA THR A 203 1.59 -17.10 -7.22
C THR A 203 1.91 -15.95 -6.27
N GLY A 204 2.71 -14.96 -6.69
CA GLY A 204 3.16 -13.87 -5.83
C GLY A 204 4.23 -14.29 -4.80
N ALA A 205 4.85 -15.46 -4.96
CA ALA A 205 5.78 -16.05 -3.99
C ALA A 205 7.06 -15.24 -3.77
N ARG A 206 7.52 -14.49 -4.79
CA ARG A 206 8.71 -13.63 -4.71
C ARG A 206 8.30 -12.17 -4.51
N LYS A 207 9.15 -11.38 -3.86
CA LYS A 207 8.94 -9.92 -3.69
C LYS A 207 8.85 -9.17 -5.02
N THR A 208 9.54 -9.67 -6.04
CA THR A 208 9.59 -9.10 -7.40
C THR A 208 8.60 -9.75 -8.37
N SER A 209 7.74 -10.67 -7.90
CA SER A 209 6.79 -11.43 -8.74
C SER A 209 5.92 -10.52 -9.63
N THR A 210 5.43 -9.40 -9.10
CA THR A 210 4.60 -8.46 -9.88
C THR A 210 5.35 -7.93 -11.11
N ILE A 211 6.60 -7.49 -10.94
CA ILE A 211 7.44 -7.01 -12.06
C ILE A 211 7.77 -8.14 -13.02
N ALA A 212 8.06 -9.32 -12.51
CA ALA A 212 8.34 -10.51 -13.32
C ALA A 212 7.13 -10.90 -14.19
N VAL A 213 5.91 -10.85 -13.64
CA VAL A 213 4.66 -11.08 -14.42
C VAL A 213 4.45 -9.98 -15.45
N VAL A 214 4.75 -8.71 -15.14
CA VAL A 214 4.72 -7.61 -16.13
C VAL A 214 5.67 -7.92 -17.30
N LEU A 215 6.93 -8.26 -17.02
CA LEU A 215 7.91 -8.59 -18.06
C LEU A 215 7.47 -9.77 -18.90
N PHE A 216 6.99 -10.85 -18.27
CA PHE A 216 6.47 -12.01 -18.99
C PHE A 216 5.29 -11.65 -19.89
N SER A 217 4.36 -10.83 -19.40
CA SER A 217 3.21 -10.33 -20.17
C SER A 217 3.64 -9.48 -21.37
N VAL A 218 4.68 -8.64 -21.19
CA VAL A 218 5.28 -7.87 -22.28
C VAL A 218 5.86 -8.81 -23.35
N PHE A 219 6.60 -9.85 -22.95
CA PHE A 219 7.15 -10.84 -23.90
C PHE A 219 6.05 -11.56 -24.69
N ILE A 220 4.96 -11.97 -24.02
CA ILE A 220 3.81 -12.59 -24.70
C ILE A 220 3.19 -11.60 -25.72
N GLY A 221 2.90 -10.36 -25.30
CA GLY A 221 2.29 -9.35 -26.16
C GLY A 221 3.14 -9.01 -27.37
N VAL A 222 4.45 -8.78 -27.18
CA VAL A 222 5.41 -8.49 -28.27
C VAL A 222 5.55 -9.70 -29.20
N SER A 223 5.60 -10.90 -28.68
CA SER A 223 5.66 -12.13 -29.49
C SER A 223 4.40 -12.30 -30.35
N ALA A 224 3.23 -12.06 -29.77
CA ALA A 224 1.97 -12.14 -30.49
C ALA A 224 1.85 -11.08 -31.58
N THR A 225 2.24 -9.82 -31.32
CA THR A 225 2.28 -8.77 -32.36
C THR A 225 3.28 -9.09 -33.46
N GLY A 226 4.42 -9.74 -33.15
CA GLY A 226 5.43 -10.16 -34.10
C GLY A 226 4.94 -11.22 -35.10
N ILE A 227 3.92 -11.99 -34.80
CA ILE A 227 3.34 -12.99 -35.72
C ILE A 227 2.13 -12.47 -36.49
N ALA A 228 1.59 -11.29 -36.15
CA ALA A 228 0.37 -10.74 -36.75
C ALA A 228 0.45 -10.62 -38.31
N GLY A 229 1.61 -10.22 -38.85
CA GLY A 229 1.82 -10.13 -40.30
C GLY A 229 2.02 -11.46 -41.01
N LYS A 230 2.46 -12.52 -40.29
CA LYS A 230 2.74 -13.83 -40.89
C LYS A 230 1.60 -14.82 -40.72
N LYS A 231 0.85 -14.75 -39.64
CA LYS A 231 -0.26 -15.64 -39.26
C LYS A 231 -1.41 -14.84 -38.65
N PRO A 232 -2.14 -14.04 -39.43
CA PRO A 232 -3.18 -13.14 -38.91
C PRO A 232 -4.29 -13.88 -38.17
N GLU A 233 -4.72 -15.05 -38.65
CA GLU A 233 -5.76 -15.86 -37.99
C GLU A 233 -5.39 -16.28 -36.57
N VAL A 234 -4.12 -16.64 -36.33
CA VAL A 234 -3.60 -17.01 -35.02
C VAL A 234 -3.58 -15.79 -34.09
N PHE A 235 -3.16 -14.64 -34.64
CA PHE A 235 -3.15 -13.38 -33.89
C PHE A 235 -4.57 -12.96 -33.47
N GLU A 236 -5.55 -13.00 -34.39
CA GLU A 236 -6.93 -12.64 -34.10
C GLU A 236 -7.57 -13.56 -33.07
N SER A 237 -7.35 -14.88 -33.18
CA SER A 237 -7.84 -15.85 -32.21
C SER A 237 -7.25 -15.59 -30.81
N PHE A 238 -5.95 -15.34 -30.73
CA PHE A 238 -5.29 -15.02 -29.46
C PHE A 238 -5.75 -13.69 -28.90
N SER A 239 -5.89 -12.65 -29.73
CA SER A 239 -6.37 -11.34 -29.32
C SER A 239 -7.80 -11.41 -28.76
N SER A 240 -8.68 -12.18 -29.40
CA SER A 240 -10.05 -12.44 -28.92
C SER A 240 -10.05 -13.16 -27.57
N PHE A 241 -9.22 -14.19 -27.39
CA PHE A 241 -9.08 -14.90 -26.11
C PHE A 241 -8.64 -13.97 -24.99
N VAL A 242 -7.61 -13.14 -25.23
CA VAL A 242 -7.11 -12.17 -24.24
C VAL A 242 -8.19 -11.14 -23.89
N HIS A 243 -8.95 -10.67 -24.89
CA HIS A 243 -10.07 -9.75 -24.66
C HIS A 243 -11.14 -10.35 -23.75
N VAL A 244 -11.58 -11.58 -24.01
CA VAL A 244 -12.55 -12.28 -23.16
C VAL A 244 -12.02 -12.47 -21.74
N ALA A 245 -10.77 -12.90 -21.58
CA ALA A 245 -10.14 -13.05 -20.28
C ALA A 245 -10.09 -11.71 -19.52
N HIS A 246 -9.77 -10.62 -20.22
CA HIS A 246 -9.73 -9.28 -19.65
C HIS A 246 -11.12 -8.83 -19.15
N VAL A 247 -12.19 -9.03 -19.93
CA VAL A 247 -13.57 -8.70 -19.51
C VAL A 247 -13.96 -9.46 -18.25
N ILE A 248 -13.64 -10.77 -18.17
CA ILE A 248 -13.90 -11.59 -16.98
C ILE A 248 -13.15 -11.04 -15.76
N VAL A 249 -11.85 -10.75 -15.90
CA VAL A 249 -11.04 -10.23 -14.80
C VAL A 249 -11.54 -8.86 -14.35
N MET A 250 -11.93 -7.96 -15.26
CA MET A 250 -12.52 -6.67 -14.91
C MET A 250 -13.85 -6.81 -14.16
N ARG A 251 -14.67 -7.83 -14.49
CA ARG A 251 -15.86 -8.14 -13.70
C ARG A 251 -15.51 -8.62 -12.29
N MET A 252 -14.47 -9.45 -12.12
CA MET A 252 -13.97 -9.83 -10.80
C MET A 252 -13.54 -8.61 -9.98
N VAL A 253 -12.80 -7.66 -10.60
CA VAL A 253 -12.42 -6.38 -9.96
C VAL A 253 -13.65 -5.65 -9.45
N THR A 254 -14.67 -5.48 -10.28
CA THR A 254 -15.91 -4.79 -9.92
C THR A 254 -16.62 -5.46 -8.72
N LEU A 255 -16.71 -6.79 -8.72
CA LEU A 255 -17.33 -7.54 -7.63
C LEU A 255 -16.61 -7.33 -6.31
N VAL A 256 -15.28 -7.38 -6.32
CA VAL A 256 -14.47 -7.19 -5.10
C VAL A 256 -14.51 -5.73 -4.63
N LEU A 257 -14.45 -4.76 -5.55
CA LEU A 257 -14.52 -3.35 -5.19
C LEU A 257 -15.84 -2.95 -4.51
N ARG A 258 -16.94 -3.65 -4.77
CA ARG A 258 -18.22 -3.43 -4.05
C ARG A 258 -18.11 -3.68 -2.54
N LEU A 259 -17.12 -4.48 -2.10
CA LEU A 259 -16.86 -4.77 -0.69
C LEU A 259 -16.00 -3.70 0.01
N THR A 260 -15.44 -2.72 -0.73
CA THR A 260 -14.54 -1.68 -0.18
C THR A 260 -15.07 -0.99 1.09
N PRO A 261 -16.35 -0.54 1.20
CA PRO A 261 -16.82 0.13 2.40
C PRO A 261 -16.71 -0.73 3.65
N PHE A 262 -16.97 -2.03 3.54
CA PHE A 262 -16.89 -3.00 4.64
C PHE A 262 -15.43 -3.31 5.01
N GLY A 263 -14.58 -3.52 3.99
CA GLY A 263 -13.15 -3.75 4.20
C GLY A 263 -12.48 -2.55 4.89
N VAL A 264 -12.75 -1.32 4.43
CA VAL A 264 -12.25 -0.09 5.03
C VAL A 264 -12.73 0.06 6.48
N PHE A 265 -14.02 -0.18 6.75
CA PHE A 265 -14.59 -0.15 8.09
C PHE A 265 -13.83 -1.08 9.04
N ALA A 266 -13.67 -2.35 8.67
CA ALA A 266 -13.04 -3.36 9.52
C ALA A 266 -11.54 -3.08 9.74
N LEU A 267 -10.79 -2.73 8.68
CA LEU A 267 -9.36 -2.42 8.75
C LEU A 267 -9.07 -1.24 9.67
N ILE A 268 -9.86 -0.16 9.54
CA ILE A 268 -9.67 1.05 10.34
C ILE A 268 -10.10 0.82 11.80
N ALA A 269 -11.18 0.08 12.05
CA ALA A 269 -11.60 -0.27 13.40
C ALA A 269 -10.50 -1.07 14.12
N GLY A 270 -9.95 -2.09 13.49
CA GLY A 270 -8.86 -2.89 14.04
C GLY A 270 -7.59 -2.07 14.30
N LEU A 271 -7.20 -1.22 13.35
CA LEU A 271 -6.05 -0.35 13.49
C LEU A 271 -6.21 0.63 14.65
N THR A 272 -7.33 1.35 14.71
CA THR A 272 -7.59 2.35 15.74
C THR A 272 -7.65 1.72 17.13
N ALA A 273 -8.26 0.55 17.26
CA ALA A 273 -8.34 -0.19 18.52
C ALA A 273 -6.97 -0.68 19.04
N GLY A 274 -6.06 -1.02 18.11
CA GLY A 274 -4.74 -1.61 18.45
C GLY A 274 -3.61 -0.61 18.69
N SER A 275 -3.78 0.69 18.43
CA SER A 275 -2.73 1.70 18.57
C SER A 275 -2.73 2.31 19.96
N SER A 276 -1.54 2.44 20.62
CA SER A 276 -1.41 3.11 21.93
C SER A 276 -1.34 4.63 21.79
N VAL A 277 -2.15 5.35 22.55
CA VAL A 277 -2.12 6.83 22.59
C VAL A 277 -0.79 7.33 23.16
N GLN A 278 -0.21 6.64 24.17
CA GLN A 278 1.05 7.02 24.79
C GLN A 278 2.23 6.92 23.81
N ASP A 279 2.26 5.88 22.98
CA ASP A 279 3.29 5.71 21.98
C ASP A 279 3.24 6.83 20.93
N ILE A 280 2.02 7.24 20.55
CA ILE A 280 1.80 8.35 19.64
C ILE A 280 2.31 9.68 20.22
N LEU A 281 2.01 9.96 21.51
CA LEU A 281 2.44 11.19 22.17
C LEU A 281 3.97 11.26 22.30
N ASN A 282 4.64 10.14 22.57
CA ASN A 282 6.09 10.10 22.71
C ASN A 282 6.85 10.46 21.43
N LEU A 283 6.22 10.23 20.27
CA LEU A 283 6.87 10.45 18.96
C LEU A 283 6.12 11.45 18.07
N ILE A 284 5.35 12.37 18.69
CA ILE A 284 4.50 13.33 17.97
C ILE A 284 5.27 14.18 16.96
N ASN A 285 6.50 14.57 17.26
CA ASN A 285 7.32 15.38 16.35
C ASN A 285 7.65 14.62 15.05
N PHE A 286 7.92 13.32 15.17
CA PHE A 286 8.17 12.49 13.99
C PHE A 286 6.90 12.30 13.15
N VAL A 287 5.75 12.12 13.82
CA VAL A 287 4.45 12.03 13.13
C VAL A 287 4.15 13.32 12.38
N LEU A 288 4.29 14.49 13.04
CA LEU A 288 4.05 15.79 12.42
C LEU A 288 4.98 16.05 11.25
N ALA A 289 6.28 15.79 11.41
CA ALA A 289 7.26 15.91 10.34
C ALA A 289 6.94 14.99 9.15
N SER A 290 6.53 13.75 9.44
CA SER A 290 6.15 12.78 8.42
C SER A 290 4.94 13.26 7.62
N TYR A 291 3.84 13.65 8.29
CA TYR A 291 2.66 14.17 7.59
C TYR A 291 2.94 15.47 6.85
N GLY A 292 3.78 16.36 7.40
CA GLY A 292 4.26 17.55 6.69
C GLY A 292 4.99 17.19 5.40
N ALA A 293 5.86 16.18 5.43
CA ALA A 293 6.55 15.68 4.24
C ALA A 293 5.58 15.07 3.22
N LEU A 294 4.60 14.28 3.68
CA LEU A 294 3.59 13.65 2.83
C LEU A 294 2.73 14.69 2.11
N ILE A 295 2.28 15.74 2.83
CA ILE A 295 1.49 16.83 2.26
C ILE A 295 2.32 17.61 1.23
N LEU A 296 3.57 17.95 1.56
CA LEU A 296 4.44 18.68 0.63
C LEU A 296 4.71 17.85 -0.63
N MET A 297 4.94 16.54 -0.51
CA MET A 297 5.13 15.68 -1.66
C MET A 297 3.84 15.52 -2.48
N PHE A 298 2.67 15.50 -1.83
CA PHE A 298 1.40 15.53 -2.54
C PHE A 298 1.22 16.83 -3.35
N CYS A 299 1.64 17.98 -2.81
CA CYS A 299 1.68 19.24 -3.57
C CYS A 299 2.60 19.15 -4.81
N VAL A 300 3.72 18.39 -4.72
CA VAL A 300 4.56 18.13 -5.89
C VAL A 300 3.80 17.31 -6.94
N HIS A 301 3.04 16.28 -6.53
CA HIS A 301 2.18 15.54 -7.46
C HIS A 301 1.18 16.47 -8.17
N LEU A 302 0.54 17.37 -7.43
CA LEU A 302 -0.40 18.35 -8.00
C LEU A 302 0.30 19.34 -8.94
N ALA A 303 1.52 19.75 -8.62
CA ALA A 303 2.32 20.63 -9.48
C ALA A 303 2.70 19.92 -10.80
N LEU A 304 3.02 18.62 -10.76
CA LEU A 304 3.28 17.82 -11.97
C LEU A 304 2.03 17.71 -12.85
N VAL A 305 0.87 17.47 -12.24
CA VAL A 305 -0.43 17.41 -12.93
C VAL A 305 -0.76 18.76 -13.58
N ALA A 306 -0.57 19.86 -12.84
CA ALA A 306 -0.73 21.22 -13.36
C ALA A 306 0.26 21.51 -14.49
N GLY A 307 1.51 21.07 -14.36
CA GLY A 307 2.57 21.27 -15.35
C GLY A 307 2.29 20.63 -16.71
N VAL A 308 1.50 19.55 -16.74
CA VAL A 308 1.03 18.93 -17.99
C VAL A 308 -0.32 19.49 -18.48
N GLY A 309 -0.83 20.56 -17.87
CA GLY A 309 -2.04 21.27 -18.29
C GLY A 309 -3.35 20.62 -17.88
N LEU A 310 -3.35 19.88 -16.75
CA LEU A 310 -4.56 19.32 -16.15
C LEU A 310 -4.93 20.10 -14.87
N ASP A 311 -6.23 20.23 -14.59
CA ASP A 311 -6.72 20.91 -13.39
C ASP A 311 -6.46 20.06 -12.13
N PRO A 312 -5.59 20.50 -11.19
CA PRO A 312 -5.31 19.77 -9.96
C PRO A 312 -6.53 19.58 -9.06
N ARG A 313 -7.49 20.50 -9.05
CA ARG A 313 -8.69 20.40 -8.21
C ARG A 313 -9.60 19.26 -8.69
N ARG A 314 -9.80 19.16 -10.00
CA ARG A 314 -10.53 18.03 -10.60
C ARG A 314 -9.78 16.72 -10.39
N TYR A 315 -8.48 16.74 -10.56
CA TYR A 315 -7.65 15.57 -10.30
C TYR A 315 -7.84 15.03 -8.90
N VAL A 316 -7.66 15.87 -7.85
CA VAL A 316 -7.86 15.50 -6.45
C VAL A 316 -9.24 14.89 -6.21
N LYS A 317 -10.31 15.57 -6.67
CA LYS A 317 -11.69 15.09 -6.50
C LYS A 317 -11.88 13.69 -7.06
N LYS A 318 -11.24 13.37 -8.18
CA LYS A 318 -11.37 12.08 -8.86
C LYS A 318 -10.58 10.96 -8.22
N ILE A 319 -9.37 11.25 -7.72
CA ILE A 319 -8.51 10.23 -7.10
C ILE A 319 -8.81 10.00 -5.62
N PHE A 320 -9.51 10.92 -4.95
CA PHE A 320 -9.71 10.90 -3.51
C PHE A 320 -10.30 9.58 -2.97
N PRO A 321 -11.29 8.91 -3.61
CA PRO A 321 -11.78 7.62 -3.14
C PRO A 321 -10.72 6.52 -3.09
N VAL A 322 -9.81 6.51 -4.07
CA VAL A 322 -8.70 5.56 -4.09
C VAL A 322 -7.69 5.87 -2.99
N LEU A 323 -7.40 7.16 -2.77
CA LEU A 323 -6.49 7.57 -1.69
C LEU A 323 -7.06 7.23 -0.32
N ALA A 324 -8.36 7.39 -0.11
CA ALA A 324 -9.03 6.99 1.14
C ALA A 324 -8.97 5.48 1.36
N PHE A 325 -9.14 4.68 0.32
CA PHE A 325 -8.94 3.23 0.39
C PHE A 325 -7.48 2.90 0.70
N ALA A 326 -6.52 3.46 -0.04
CA ALA A 326 -5.09 3.20 0.18
C ALA A 326 -4.64 3.60 1.59
N PHE A 327 -5.15 4.72 2.11
CA PHE A 327 -4.93 5.16 3.49
C PHE A 327 -5.38 4.13 4.51
N SER A 328 -6.56 3.55 4.34
CA SER A 328 -7.13 2.59 5.31
C SER A 328 -6.55 1.18 5.16
N SER A 329 -6.35 0.70 3.93
CA SER A 329 -5.87 -0.65 3.65
C SER A 329 -4.35 -0.83 3.86
N ARG A 330 -3.59 0.28 3.83
CA ARG A 330 -2.13 0.27 3.99
C ARG A 330 -1.40 -0.65 2.99
N THR A 331 -1.99 -0.83 1.80
CA THR A 331 -1.41 -1.65 0.74
C THR A 331 -1.51 -0.98 -0.62
N SER A 332 -0.37 -0.56 -1.18
CA SER A 332 -0.31 -0.01 -2.53
C SER A 332 -0.65 -1.07 -3.58
N ALA A 333 -0.20 -2.31 -3.37
CA ALA A 333 -0.52 -3.44 -4.25
C ALA A 333 -2.02 -3.75 -4.26
N GLY A 334 -2.68 -3.76 -3.09
CA GLY A 334 -4.13 -3.93 -2.98
C GLY A 334 -4.94 -2.81 -3.62
N SER A 335 -4.33 -1.62 -3.82
CA SER A 335 -4.97 -0.47 -4.47
C SER A 335 -4.87 -0.49 -6.01
N ILE A 336 -4.11 -1.42 -6.61
CA ILE A 336 -3.92 -1.48 -8.06
C ILE A 336 -5.25 -1.49 -8.83
N PRO A 337 -6.23 -2.36 -8.52
CA PRO A 337 -7.47 -2.41 -9.28
C PRO A 337 -8.23 -1.08 -9.28
N MET A 338 -8.36 -0.45 -8.09
CA MET A 338 -9.01 0.86 -7.97
C MET A 338 -8.23 1.98 -8.68
N SER A 339 -6.89 1.93 -8.61
CA SER A 339 -6.02 2.90 -9.30
C SER A 339 -6.20 2.81 -10.80
N VAL A 340 -6.23 1.60 -11.37
CA VAL A 340 -6.44 1.38 -12.81
C VAL A 340 -7.81 1.89 -13.21
N GLN A 341 -8.86 1.49 -12.50
CA GLN A 341 -10.22 1.91 -12.80
C GLN A 341 -10.41 3.45 -12.69
N THR A 342 -9.76 4.08 -11.72
CA THR A 342 -9.80 5.55 -11.59
C THR A 342 -9.05 6.23 -12.74
N GLN A 343 -7.86 5.72 -13.09
CA GLN A 343 -7.08 6.27 -14.19
C GLN A 343 -7.81 6.15 -15.53
N THR A 344 -8.42 5.00 -15.81
CA THR A 344 -9.14 4.77 -17.06
C THR A 344 -10.50 5.49 -17.09
N GLY A 345 -11.33 5.24 -16.08
CA GLY A 345 -12.74 5.67 -16.09
C GLY A 345 -12.97 7.10 -15.63
N ARG A 346 -12.00 7.75 -14.93
CA ARG A 346 -12.16 9.11 -14.41
C ARG A 346 -11.11 10.09 -14.91
N LEU A 347 -9.87 9.65 -15.14
CA LEU A 347 -8.79 10.51 -15.61
C LEU A 347 -8.57 10.43 -17.11
N GLY A 348 -9.22 9.48 -17.82
CA GLY A 348 -9.08 9.32 -19.26
C GLY A 348 -7.71 8.79 -19.67
N THR A 349 -6.98 8.13 -18.77
CA THR A 349 -5.69 7.49 -19.06
C THR A 349 -5.94 6.18 -19.79
N PRO A 350 -5.26 5.88 -20.91
CA PRO A 350 -5.37 4.57 -21.57
C PRO A 350 -5.03 3.42 -20.63
N GLU A 351 -5.75 2.33 -20.75
CA GLU A 351 -5.68 1.19 -19.86
C GLU A 351 -4.28 0.60 -19.74
N GLY A 352 -3.53 0.51 -20.85
CA GLY A 352 -2.15 0.03 -20.83
C GLY A 352 -1.23 0.89 -19.99
N ILE A 353 -1.37 2.22 -20.07
CA ILE A 353 -0.59 3.17 -19.24
C ILE A 353 -1.02 3.06 -17.78
N ALA A 354 -2.32 3.01 -17.52
CA ALA A 354 -2.88 2.90 -16.18
C ALA A 354 -2.40 1.63 -15.45
N ASN A 355 -2.48 0.47 -16.12
CA ASN A 355 -2.00 -0.81 -15.59
C ASN A 355 -0.49 -0.80 -15.36
N PHE A 356 0.27 -0.27 -16.31
CA PHE A 356 1.72 -0.17 -16.19
C PHE A 356 2.10 0.72 -14.99
N ALA A 357 1.53 1.93 -14.90
CA ALA A 357 1.82 2.87 -13.83
C ALA A 357 1.40 2.34 -12.45
N ALA A 358 0.20 1.76 -12.32
CA ALA A 358 -0.27 1.20 -11.05
C ALA A 358 0.58 0.00 -10.61
N SER A 359 0.94 -0.90 -11.53
CA SER A 359 1.75 -2.08 -11.22
C SER A 359 3.18 -1.72 -10.83
N PHE A 360 3.88 -0.92 -11.65
CA PHE A 360 5.24 -0.49 -11.35
C PHE A 360 5.28 0.41 -10.12
N GLY A 361 4.36 1.38 -10.01
CA GLY A 361 4.30 2.29 -8.85
C GLY A 361 3.97 1.60 -7.53
N SER A 362 3.41 0.38 -7.55
CA SER A 362 3.23 -0.44 -6.34
C SER A 362 4.51 -1.17 -5.90
N MET A 363 5.53 -1.25 -6.77
CA MET A 363 6.76 -2.02 -6.54
C MET A 363 8.04 -1.19 -6.62
N MET A 364 7.94 0.03 -7.14
CA MET A 364 9.08 0.95 -7.24
C MET A 364 8.60 2.40 -7.18
N GLY A 365 9.47 3.30 -6.79
CA GLY A 365 9.16 4.72 -6.78
C GLY A 365 8.10 5.10 -5.74
N GLN A 366 7.99 4.36 -4.64
CA GLN A 366 7.04 4.64 -3.56
C GLN A 366 7.50 5.84 -2.74
N ASN A 367 6.96 7.01 -3.05
CA ASN A 367 7.42 8.28 -2.50
C ASN A 367 7.35 8.34 -0.97
N GLY A 368 6.29 7.80 -0.34
CA GLY A 368 6.14 7.77 1.11
C GLY A 368 7.00 6.71 1.79
N CYS A 369 6.90 5.45 1.33
CA CYS A 369 7.53 4.31 1.98
C CYS A 369 9.02 4.19 1.64
N ALA A 370 9.41 4.44 0.39
CA ALA A 370 10.78 4.23 -0.07
C ALA A 370 11.53 5.55 -0.33
N GLY A 371 10.83 6.69 -0.38
CA GLY A 371 11.41 8.03 -0.52
C GLY A 371 11.57 8.74 0.81
N ILE A 372 10.47 9.26 1.37
CA ILE A 372 10.45 10.11 2.57
C ILE A 372 10.97 9.36 3.79
N TYR A 373 10.39 8.21 4.12
CA TYR A 373 10.63 7.53 5.39
C TYR A 373 12.10 7.12 5.61
N PRO A 374 12.76 6.40 4.68
CA PRO A 374 14.16 6.02 4.87
C PRO A 374 15.10 7.22 4.89
N ALA A 375 14.79 8.30 4.15
CA ALA A 375 15.57 9.52 4.15
C ALA A 375 15.48 10.25 5.52
N MET A 376 14.27 10.36 6.08
CA MET A 376 14.06 10.93 7.43
C MET A 376 14.79 10.12 8.49
N LEU A 377 14.70 8.77 8.44
CA LEU A 377 15.39 7.89 9.36
C LEU A 377 16.90 8.03 9.29
N ALA A 378 17.49 8.05 8.09
CA ALA A 378 18.92 8.20 7.92
C ALA A 378 19.43 9.50 8.54
N VAL A 379 18.72 10.62 8.31
CA VAL A 379 19.05 11.93 8.91
C VAL A 379 18.93 11.89 10.44
N MET A 380 17.89 11.27 10.96
CA MET A 380 17.61 11.16 12.41
C MET A 380 18.67 10.30 13.12
N ILE A 381 19.17 9.25 12.47
CA ILE A 381 20.06 8.26 13.05
C ILE A 381 21.55 8.68 12.89
N ALA A 382 21.93 9.35 11.82
CA ALA A 382 23.33 9.70 11.53
C ALA A 382 24.08 10.38 12.71
N PRO A 383 23.47 11.30 13.48
CA PRO A 383 24.14 11.93 14.64
C PRO A 383 24.49 10.94 15.76
N THR A 384 23.81 9.79 15.88
CA THR A 384 24.11 8.78 16.92
C THR A 384 25.47 8.11 16.71
N VAL A 385 26.03 8.18 15.50
CA VAL A 385 27.35 7.66 15.12
C VAL A 385 28.35 8.77 14.79
N GLY A 386 28.04 10.02 15.20
CA GLY A 386 28.93 11.16 15.04
C GLY A 386 28.98 11.72 13.60
N ILE A 387 28.01 11.38 12.74
CA ILE A 387 27.95 11.88 11.38
C ILE A 387 27.01 13.09 11.32
N ASP A 388 27.48 14.22 10.73
CA ASP A 388 26.60 15.33 10.38
C ASP A 388 25.78 14.98 9.13
N PRO A 389 24.45 14.84 9.26
CA PRO A 389 23.58 14.42 8.16
C PRO A 389 23.37 15.50 7.10
N PHE A 390 23.84 16.74 7.30
CA PHE A 390 23.61 17.85 6.38
C PHE A 390 24.81 18.18 5.50
N THR A 391 25.85 17.36 5.53
CA THR A 391 26.99 17.49 4.61
C THR A 391 26.64 16.96 3.22
N THR A 392 27.17 17.58 2.17
CA THR A 392 26.97 17.14 0.77
C THR A 392 27.44 15.69 0.58
N GLN A 393 28.49 15.27 1.28
CA GLN A 393 29.05 13.92 1.26
C GLN A 393 28.08 12.88 1.81
N PHE A 394 27.18 13.26 2.71
CA PHE A 394 26.10 12.39 3.21
C PHE A 394 24.83 12.47 2.35
N LEU A 395 24.43 13.68 1.96
CA LEU A 395 23.16 13.93 1.28
C LEU A 395 23.10 13.33 -0.13
N LEU A 396 24.16 13.50 -0.95
CA LEU A 396 24.16 12.98 -2.32
C LEU A 396 24.07 11.45 -2.38
N PRO A 397 24.90 10.68 -1.65
CA PRO A 397 24.73 9.24 -1.57
C PRO A 397 23.36 8.83 -1.01
N LEU A 398 22.84 9.51 0.01
CA LEU A 398 21.54 9.20 0.59
C LEU A 398 20.43 9.29 -0.46
N VAL A 399 20.33 10.41 -1.19
CA VAL A 399 19.30 10.57 -2.24
C VAL A 399 19.45 9.52 -3.34
N ALA A 400 20.69 9.24 -3.77
CA ALA A 400 20.97 8.22 -4.78
C ALA A 400 20.54 6.81 -4.30
N ILE A 401 20.95 6.42 -3.08
CA ILE A 401 20.64 5.12 -2.49
C ILE A 401 19.12 4.98 -2.26
N VAL A 402 18.44 6.02 -1.76
CA VAL A 402 16.99 6.03 -1.60
C VAL A 402 16.29 5.83 -2.94
N THR A 403 16.70 6.57 -3.96
CA THR A 403 16.07 6.50 -5.29
C THR A 403 16.25 5.12 -5.92
N VAL A 404 17.47 4.60 -5.96
CA VAL A 404 17.76 3.27 -6.53
C VAL A 404 17.20 2.15 -5.64
N GLY A 405 17.34 2.27 -4.32
CA GLY A 405 16.83 1.30 -3.35
C GLY A 405 15.30 1.20 -3.30
N SER A 406 14.60 2.22 -3.85
CA SER A 406 13.13 2.17 -3.97
C SER A 406 12.65 1.12 -4.96
N VAL A 407 13.53 0.65 -5.85
CA VAL A 407 13.21 -0.39 -6.83
C VAL A 407 13.10 -1.74 -6.11
N GLY A 408 11.95 -2.38 -6.23
CA GLY A 408 11.69 -3.68 -5.58
C GLY A 408 11.20 -3.61 -4.14
N VAL A 409 10.89 -2.41 -3.63
CA VAL A 409 10.18 -2.26 -2.35
C VAL A 409 8.72 -2.63 -2.54
N ALA A 410 8.32 -3.78 -1.96
CA ALA A 410 6.96 -4.28 -2.11
C ALA A 410 5.92 -3.33 -1.48
N GLY A 411 4.87 -3.02 -2.22
CA GLY A 411 3.74 -2.19 -1.81
C GLY A 411 2.76 -2.89 -0.88
N VAL A 412 3.29 -3.55 0.15
CA VAL A 412 2.54 -4.29 1.19
C VAL A 412 2.97 -3.81 2.56
N GLY A 413 2.18 -4.12 3.59
CA GLY A 413 2.51 -3.75 4.97
C GLY A 413 3.95 -4.12 5.36
N GLY A 414 4.69 -3.18 5.94
CA GLY A 414 6.11 -3.33 6.28
C GLY A 414 7.10 -3.00 5.15
N GLY A 415 6.64 -2.61 3.96
CA GLY A 415 7.50 -2.22 2.84
C GLY A 415 8.41 -1.03 3.19
N ALA A 416 7.92 -0.07 3.96
CA ALA A 416 8.71 1.07 4.42
C ALA A 416 9.86 0.67 5.34
N THR A 417 9.60 -0.23 6.29
CA THR A 417 10.64 -0.79 7.16
C THR A 417 11.73 -1.47 6.33
N PHE A 418 11.32 -2.22 5.29
CA PHE A 418 12.27 -2.87 4.40
C PHE A 418 13.11 -1.86 3.61
N ALA A 419 12.48 -0.81 3.08
CA ALA A 419 13.19 0.29 2.42
C ALA A 419 14.20 0.97 3.36
N ALA A 420 13.80 1.22 4.61
CA ALA A 420 14.67 1.77 5.63
C ALA A 420 15.88 0.86 5.92
N LEU A 421 15.69 -0.46 6.02
CA LEU A 421 16.77 -1.41 6.22
C LEU A 421 17.80 -1.35 5.08
N ILE A 422 17.34 -1.29 3.83
CA ILE A 422 18.20 -1.17 2.64
C ILE A 422 19.04 0.12 2.72
N VAL A 423 18.37 1.25 2.98
CA VAL A 423 19.03 2.57 2.99
C VAL A 423 20.01 2.69 4.16
N LEU A 424 19.58 2.34 5.39
CA LEU A 424 20.44 2.42 6.58
C LEU A 424 21.68 1.51 6.45
N SER A 425 21.50 0.29 5.93
CA SER A 425 22.62 -0.62 5.68
C SER A 425 23.58 -0.07 4.65
N ALA A 426 23.08 0.44 3.52
CA ALA A 426 23.92 0.99 2.45
C ALA A 426 24.65 2.27 2.89
N MET A 427 24.08 3.01 3.86
CA MET A 427 24.70 4.19 4.47
C MET A 427 25.58 3.84 5.68
N ASN A 428 25.76 2.56 6.04
CA ASN A 428 26.48 2.07 7.22
C ASN A 428 25.95 2.67 8.55
N LEU A 429 24.63 2.88 8.65
CA LEU A 429 23.96 3.39 9.84
C LEU A 429 23.38 2.27 10.69
N PRO A 430 23.25 2.45 12.03
CA PRO A 430 22.70 1.44 12.95
C PRO A 430 21.27 1.10 12.63
N VAL A 431 21.03 -0.07 12.05
CA VAL A 431 19.71 -0.53 11.59
C VAL A 431 18.76 -0.83 12.75
N ALA A 432 19.30 -1.24 13.90
CA ALA A 432 18.49 -1.53 15.09
C ALA A 432 17.67 -0.32 15.54
N LEU A 433 18.17 0.90 15.33
CA LEU A 433 17.48 2.14 15.69
C LEU A 433 16.22 2.42 14.84
N ALA A 434 16.03 1.74 13.70
CA ALA A 434 14.75 1.77 12.97
C ALA A 434 13.61 1.20 13.84
N GLY A 435 13.92 0.36 14.83
CA GLY A 435 12.96 -0.17 15.79
C GLY A 435 12.26 0.89 16.65
N LEU A 436 12.91 2.07 16.86
CA LEU A 436 12.38 3.16 17.69
C LEU A 436 11.02 3.71 17.20
N LEU A 437 10.70 3.54 15.91
CA LEU A 437 9.49 4.12 15.31
C LEU A 437 8.38 3.09 15.06
N ILE A 438 8.55 1.85 15.54
CA ILE A 438 7.61 0.76 15.25
C ILE A 438 6.22 1.01 15.82
N SER A 439 6.14 1.60 17.02
CA SER A 439 4.86 1.85 17.70
C SER A 439 3.95 2.82 16.91
N ILE A 440 4.56 3.81 16.22
CA ILE A 440 3.83 4.81 15.43
C ILE A 440 3.78 4.48 13.94
N GLU A 441 4.50 3.47 13.49
CA GLU A 441 4.53 3.09 12.07
C GLU A 441 3.14 2.92 11.46
N PRO A 442 2.17 2.25 12.11
CA PRO A 442 0.84 2.05 11.56
C PRO A 442 0.13 3.35 11.17
N LEU A 443 0.29 4.41 11.96
CA LEU A 443 -0.36 5.70 11.71
C LEU A 443 0.25 6.43 10.53
N ILE A 444 1.57 6.41 10.42
CA ILE A 444 2.28 7.08 9.33
C ILE A 444 2.15 6.29 8.04
N ASP A 445 2.14 4.96 8.12
CA ASP A 445 2.01 4.07 6.99
C ASP A 445 0.71 4.27 6.19
N MET A 446 -0.37 4.67 6.87
CA MET A 446 -1.63 5.06 6.23
C MET A 446 -1.42 6.19 5.22
N GLY A 447 -0.82 7.29 5.66
CA GLY A 447 -0.51 8.45 4.83
C GLY A 447 0.51 8.13 3.74
N ARG A 448 1.56 7.37 4.07
CA ARG A 448 2.59 6.93 3.10
C ARG A 448 1.98 6.11 1.97
N THR A 449 1.09 5.19 2.29
CA THR A 449 0.44 4.34 1.28
C THR A 449 -0.47 5.16 0.37
N ALA A 450 -1.26 6.09 0.92
CA ALA A 450 -2.06 7.00 0.11
C ALA A 450 -1.19 7.84 -0.84
N LEU A 451 -0.04 8.33 -0.35
CA LEU A 451 0.91 9.08 -1.18
C LEU A 451 1.55 8.21 -2.27
N ASN A 452 1.93 6.97 -1.97
CA ASN A 452 2.50 6.03 -2.95
C ASN A 452 1.51 5.78 -4.10
N VAL A 453 0.25 5.54 -3.76
CA VAL A 453 -0.83 5.35 -4.75
C VAL A 453 -1.06 6.63 -5.55
N SER A 454 -1.04 7.81 -4.91
CA SER A 454 -1.06 9.09 -5.61
C SER A 454 0.09 9.22 -6.61
N GLY A 455 1.31 8.84 -6.21
CA GLY A 455 2.50 8.89 -7.08
C GLY A 455 2.36 8.01 -8.31
N SER A 456 1.84 6.78 -8.16
CA SER A 456 1.61 5.88 -9.29
C SER A 456 0.54 6.41 -10.25
N ILE A 457 -0.57 6.95 -9.72
CA ILE A 457 -1.63 7.58 -10.54
C ILE A 457 -1.09 8.82 -11.25
N THR A 458 -0.32 9.67 -10.55
CA THR A 458 0.32 10.85 -11.14
C THR A 458 1.26 10.46 -12.29
N ALA A 459 2.10 9.43 -12.11
CA ALA A 459 3.02 8.97 -13.15
C ALA A 459 2.27 8.49 -14.41
N GLY A 460 1.19 7.72 -14.24
CA GLY A 460 0.35 7.28 -15.37
C GLY A 460 -0.36 8.45 -16.06
N THR A 461 -0.91 9.39 -15.28
CA THR A 461 -1.61 10.58 -15.81
C THR A 461 -0.64 11.49 -16.58
N VAL A 462 0.54 11.76 -16.03
CA VAL A 462 1.58 12.56 -16.68
C VAL A 462 2.06 11.89 -17.96
N ALA A 463 2.37 10.59 -17.91
CA ALA A 463 2.81 9.85 -19.10
C ALA A 463 1.73 9.85 -20.21
N SER A 464 0.47 9.61 -19.85
CA SER A 464 -0.65 9.67 -20.79
C SER A 464 -0.80 11.03 -21.43
N ARG A 465 -0.71 12.11 -20.62
CA ARG A 465 -0.87 13.48 -21.11
C ARG A 465 0.27 13.93 -22.01
N VAL A 466 1.52 13.63 -21.62
CA VAL A 466 2.72 13.96 -22.42
C VAL A 466 2.71 13.23 -23.77
N LEU A 467 2.18 12.00 -23.81
CA LEU A 467 2.04 11.23 -25.04
C LEU A 467 0.81 11.63 -25.87
N GLY A 468 0.00 12.58 -25.41
CA GLY A 468 -1.22 13.01 -26.12
C GLY A 468 -2.33 11.96 -26.16
N GLN A 469 -2.30 10.97 -25.25
CA GLN A 469 -3.21 9.83 -25.24
C GLN A 469 -4.35 9.96 -24.22
N THR A 470 -4.39 11.04 -23.44
CA THR A 470 -5.44 11.26 -22.42
C THR A 470 -6.76 11.63 -23.08
N ASP A 471 -7.85 10.92 -22.78
CA ASP A 471 -9.20 11.33 -23.19
C ASP A 471 -9.68 12.48 -22.28
N MET A 472 -9.58 13.70 -22.82
CA MET A 472 -9.99 14.91 -22.10
C MET A 472 -11.48 14.99 -21.83
N ARG A 473 -12.34 14.31 -22.62
CA ARG A 473 -13.78 14.27 -22.36
C ARG A 473 -14.07 13.52 -21.06
N VAL A 474 -13.35 12.45 -20.81
CA VAL A 474 -13.43 11.70 -19.53
C VAL A 474 -12.84 12.54 -18.39
N PHE A 475 -11.71 13.21 -18.62
CA PHE A 475 -11.09 14.07 -17.58
C PHE A 475 -11.98 15.26 -17.23
N ASP A 476 -12.64 15.89 -18.20
CA ASP A 476 -13.48 17.08 -18.00
C ASP A 476 -14.90 16.74 -17.53
N SER A 477 -15.36 15.49 -17.67
CA SER A 477 -16.66 15.07 -17.20
C SER A 477 -16.73 15.10 -15.67
N ASP A 478 -17.82 15.63 -15.11
CA ASP A 478 -18.14 15.53 -13.67
C ASP A 478 -18.95 14.25 -13.34
N ALA A 479 -19.15 13.36 -14.33
CA ALA A 479 -19.87 12.12 -14.13
C ALA A 479 -19.18 11.25 -13.08
N GLU A 480 -19.85 10.97 -11.98
CA GLU A 480 -19.44 9.92 -11.05
C GLU A 480 -19.59 8.59 -11.81
N VAL A 481 -18.48 7.90 -12.05
CA VAL A 481 -18.53 6.51 -12.54
C VAL A 481 -19.25 5.71 -11.47
N ASN A 482 -20.46 5.28 -11.79
CA ASN A 482 -21.26 4.47 -10.89
C ASN A 482 -20.66 3.05 -10.90
N LEU A 483 -19.84 2.74 -9.88
CA LEU A 483 -19.20 1.43 -9.72
C LEU A 483 -20.21 0.30 -9.53
N ASP A 484 -21.47 0.65 -9.29
CA ASP A 484 -22.59 -0.28 -9.11
C ASP A 484 -23.36 -0.57 -10.42
N SER A 485 -23.11 0.16 -11.53
CA SER A 485 -23.81 -0.07 -12.80
C SER A 485 -23.19 -1.23 -13.56
N ASP A 486 -24.01 -2.23 -13.86
CA ASP A 486 -23.61 -3.40 -14.67
C ASP A 486 -23.36 -3.04 -16.16
N GLU A 487 -23.72 -1.83 -16.58
CA GLU A 487 -23.67 -1.38 -17.98
C GLU A 487 -22.29 -0.96 -18.50
N GLN A 488 -21.27 -0.78 -17.62
CA GLN A 488 -19.95 -0.29 -18.05
C GLN A 488 -18.89 -1.40 -18.26
N VAL A 489 -19.28 -2.66 -18.22
CA VAL A 489 -18.41 -3.83 -18.45
C VAL A 489 -18.84 -4.64 -19.69
N ALA A 490 -19.59 -4.02 -20.59
CA ALA A 490 -19.92 -4.61 -21.89
C ALA A 490 -18.96 -4.10 -22.98
#